data_917fcc21fc2d21921296c6887c86d3f3
#
_entry.id   917fcc21fc2d21921296c6887c86d3f3
#
_cell.length_a   1.000
_cell.length_b   1.000
_cell.length_c   1.000
_cell.angle_alpha   90.00
_cell.angle_beta   90.00
_cell.angle_gamma   90.00
#
_symmetry.space_group_name_H-M   'P 1'
#
loop_
_entity.id
_entity.type
_entity.pdbx_description
1 polymer ?
#
loop_
_entity_poly.entity_id
_entity_poly.type
_entity_poly.pdbx_seq_one_letter_code
_entity_poly.pdbx_strand_id
1 'polypeptide(L)'
;MRIGRPIARVAGISAAVVLVLYAIVVATIDVSLYRSLITDTDSRVINRIGFLNGPHSARGSFAPDEGSQPIFLWLYGLNGKVEISTPGAPDVPERLKPNSPTTLDLGGHHYRVNGERAVDQLGQDAGWLMVGTSVDGVYRSILNLALVEFGLAIPLALLTFLGAVWIARRAVAPVEDARRRQLAFTADASHELRTPLTVIEAEASLALHKHRDAAAYRQSIERIAAEGARLRRIVEDLLWLARFESEPSRPEAGAVDVGEVATDSVARFRHVADQRGIRLTGSVATSQAPLIAAPPEWIDRLAGVLIDNACRYSPDAGSVDVSVTSGEGRVRLAVDDSGPGIPVAERAQIFDRFHRANSKPGGAGLGLAIGNAIVTATGGRWEVGDSPSGGARIAVHWQLLRGPREGEPAPLASPEAPPAGSPAS
;
A
#
# COMPACT_ATOMS: atom_id res chain seq x y z
N MET A 1 -14.59 5.29 -14.78
CA MET A 1 -13.59 4.37 -14.19
C MET A 1 -14.36 3.30 -13.41
N ARG A 2 -14.48 2.07 -13.95
CA ARG A 2 -15.33 1.00 -13.34
C ARG A 2 -14.60 0.41 -12.12
N ILE A 3 -15.24 0.45 -10.97
CA ILE A 3 -14.78 -0.26 -9.77
C ILE A 3 -14.91 -1.75 -10.08
N GLY A 4 -13.82 -2.50 -10.01
CA GLY A 4 -13.87 -3.95 -10.22
C GLY A 4 -14.81 -4.61 -9.20
N ARG A 5 -15.65 -5.54 -9.64
CA ARG A 5 -16.62 -6.26 -8.79
C ARG A 5 -16.03 -6.79 -7.46
N PRO A 6 -14.79 -7.35 -7.41
CA PRO A 6 -14.22 -7.82 -6.15
C PRO A 6 -13.91 -6.69 -5.16
N ILE A 7 -13.38 -5.55 -5.63
CA ILE A 7 -13.07 -4.39 -4.77
C ILE A 7 -14.36 -3.81 -4.16
N ALA A 8 -15.43 -3.68 -4.96
CA ALA A 8 -16.71 -3.21 -4.48
C ALA A 8 -17.33 -4.14 -3.42
N ARG A 9 -17.17 -5.46 -3.57
CA ARG A 9 -17.63 -6.44 -2.57
C ARG A 9 -16.87 -6.31 -1.24
N VAL A 10 -15.55 -6.24 -1.28
CA VAL A 10 -14.73 -6.10 -0.07
C VAL A 10 -15.07 -4.79 0.64
N ALA A 11 -15.14 -3.68 -0.09
CA ALA A 11 -15.51 -2.37 0.47
C ALA A 11 -16.93 -2.38 1.07
N GLY A 12 -17.90 -3.03 0.39
CA GLY A 12 -19.26 -3.18 0.90
C GLY A 12 -19.34 -4.02 2.17
N ILE A 13 -18.62 -5.14 2.24
CA ILE A 13 -18.55 -5.98 3.45
C ILE A 13 -17.91 -5.21 4.60
N SER A 14 -16.82 -4.49 4.37
CA SER A 14 -16.15 -3.68 5.40
C SER A 14 -17.07 -2.60 5.95
N ALA A 15 -17.80 -1.88 5.08
CA ALA A 15 -18.76 -0.87 5.48
C ALA A 15 -19.93 -1.49 6.28
N ALA A 16 -20.43 -2.67 5.86
CA ALA A 16 -21.51 -3.37 6.58
C ALA A 16 -21.06 -3.81 7.98
N VAL A 17 -19.84 -4.34 8.14
CA VAL A 17 -19.30 -4.74 9.45
C VAL A 17 -19.19 -3.52 10.38
N VAL A 18 -18.67 -2.40 9.88
CA VAL A 18 -18.54 -1.16 10.68
C VAL A 18 -19.92 -0.64 11.09
N LEU A 19 -20.92 -0.68 10.19
CA LEU A 19 -22.29 -0.27 10.52
C LEU A 19 -22.94 -1.17 11.57
N VAL A 20 -22.72 -2.48 11.51
CA VAL A 20 -23.22 -3.42 12.53
C VAL A 20 -22.59 -3.14 13.89
N LEU A 21 -21.28 -2.94 13.94
CA LEU A 21 -20.58 -2.58 15.17
C LEU A 21 -21.07 -1.24 15.71
N TYR A 22 -21.24 -0.24 14.85
CA TYR A 22 -21.82 1.06 15.21
C TYR A 22 -23.21 0.90 15.81
N ALA A 23 -24.10 0.15 15.17
CA ALA A 23 -25.46 -0.08 15.66
C ALA A 23 -25.49 -0.78 17.03
N ILE A 24 -24.58 -1.72 17.29
CA ILE A 24 -24.45 -2.38 18.61
C ILE A 24 -24.02 -1.37 19.68
N VAL A 25 -23.03 -0.53 19.37
CA VAL A 25 -22.54 0.50 20.32
C VAL A 25 -23.64 1.49 20.61
N VAL A 26 -24.33 2.01 19.61
CA VAL A 26 -25.47 2.94 19.73
C VAL A 26 -26.57 2.32 20.59
N ALA A 27 -27.02 1.13 20.25
CA ALA A 27 -28.07 0.45 21.01
C ALA A 27 -27.68 0.23 22.49
N THR A 28 -26.41 -0.04 22.77
CA THR A 28 -25.89 -0.22 24.12
C THR A 28 -25.93 1.10 24.91
N ILE A 29 -25.53 2.20 24.26
CA ILE A 29 -25.55 3.54 24.84
C ILE A 29 -27.00 3.96 25.13
N ASP A 30 -27.91 3.81 24.16
CA ASP A 30 -29.31 4.18 24.29
C ASP A 30 -30.00 3.44 25.43
N VAL A 31 -29.79 2.12 25.49
CA VAL A 31 -30.36 1.30 26.60
C VAL A 31 -29.78 1.69 27.94
N SER A 32 -28.49 1.96 28.02
CA SER A 32 -27.81 2.39 29.24
C SER A 32 -28.32 3.76 29.70
N LEU A 33 -28.42 4.71 28.79
CA LEU A 33 -28.93 6.06 29.06
C LEU A 33 -30.40 6.02 29.50
N TYR A 34 -31.25 5.27 28.78
CA TYR A 34 -32.63 5.10 29.13
C TYR A 34 -32.79 4.53 30.57
N ARG A 35 -32.05 3.47 30.90
CA ARG A 35 -32.05 2.86 32.22
C ARG A 35 -31.61 3.86 33.29
N SER A 36 -30.53 4.62 33.02
CA SER A 36 -30.02 5.62 33.96
C SER A 36 -31.04 6.72 34.23
N LEU A 37 -31.67 7.27 33.18
CA LEU A 37 -32.68 8.35 33.32
C LEU A 37 -33.94 7.87 34.03
N ILE A 38 -34.41 6.67 33.76
CA ILE A 38 -35.57 6.08 34.44
C ILE A 38 -35.24 5.80 35.92
N THR A 39 -34.08 5.24 36.23
CA THR A 39 -33.65 4.97 37.62
C THR A 39 -33.51 6.26 38.41
N ASP A 40 -32.99 7.33 37.83
CA ASP A 40 -32.93 8.65 38.46
C ASP A 40 -34.35 9.19 38.75
N THR A 41 -35.26 9.06 37.78
CA THR A 41 -36.67 9.43 37.94
C THR A 41 -37.36 8.62 39.04
N ASP A 42 -37.13 7.30 39.07
CA ASP A 42 -37.65 6.41 40.10
C ASP A 42 -37.18 6.85 41.51
N SER A 43 -35.89 7.14 41.64
CA SER A 43 -35.29 7.61 42.88
C SER A 43 -35.89 8.92 43.35
N ARG A 44 -36.15 9.86 42.45
CA ARG A 44 -36.82 11.14 42.79
C ARG A 44 -38.27 10.95 43.29
N VAL A 45 -39.03 10.10 42.58
CA VAL A 45 -40.42 9.80 42.94
C VAL A 45 -40.46 9.08 44.31
N ILE A 46 -39.62 8.08 44.55
CA ILE A 46 -39.54 7.34 45.83
C ILE A 46 -39.12 8.28 46.95
N ASN A 47 -38.09 9.06 46.81
CA ASN A 47 -37.61 9.98 47.84
C ASN A 47 -38.66 11.04 48.19
N ARG A 48 -39.45 11.49 47.20
CA ARG A 48 -40.52 12.46 47.42
C ARG A 48 -41.66 11.86 48.22
N ILE A 49 -42.04 10.60 47.97
CA ILE A 49 -43.06 9.88 48.79
C ILE A 49 -42.57 9.75 50.22
N GLY A 50 -41.33 9.29 50.44
CA GLY A 50 -40.76 9.14 51.78
C GLY A 50 -40.68 10.45 52.51
N PHE A 51 -40.38 11.58 51.87
CA PHE A 51 -40.43 12.90 52.51
C PHE A 51 -41.80 13.34 52.88
N LEU A 52 -42.83 13.09 52.07
CA LEU A 52 -44.23 13.50 52.35
C LEU A 52 -44.89 12.64 53.36
N ASN A 53 -44.53 11.37 53.48
CA ASN A 53 -45.09 10.40 54.41
C ASN A 53 -44.37 10.36 55.79
N GLY A 54 -43.25 11.13 55.89
CA GLY A 54 -42.43 11.17 57.10
C GLY A 54 -42.96 12.14 58.17
N PRO A 55 -42.47 12.04 59.45
CA PRO A 55 -42.93 12.82 60.58
C PRO A 55 -42.72 14.34 60.48
N HIS A 56 -42.06 14.83 59.47
CA HIS A 56 -41.82 16.25 59.24
C HIS A 56 -42.71 16.86 58.13
N SER A 57 -43.70 16.14 57.64
CA SER A 57 -44.59 16.54 56.53
C SER A 57 -45.46 17.78 56.80
N ALA A 58 -45.55 18.25 58.04
CA ALA A 58 -46.41 19.35 58.39
C ALA A 58 -45.90 20.77 58.12
N ARG A 59 -44.67 20.95 57.54
CA ARG A 59 -44.06 22.26 57.35
C ARG A 59 -43.43 22.50 55.94
N GLY A 60 -43.62 21.57 55.06
CA GLY A 60 -43.01 21.73 53.71
C GLY A 60 -43.93 22.47 52.72
N SER A 61 -43.59 23.67 52.33
CA SER A 61 -44.18 24.35 51.19
C SER A 61 -44.10 23.45 49.96
N PHE A 62 -45.17 23.33 49.18
CA PHE A 62 -45.24 22.66 47.90
C PHE A 62 -44.45 23.43 46.76
N ALA A 63 -43.40 24.13 47.13
CA ALA A 63 -42.58 24.80 46.09
C ALA A 63 -41.89 23.77 45.22
N PRO A 64 -42.10 23.82 43.90
CA PRO A 64 -41.33 23.02 42.98
C PRO A 64 -39.85 23.44 43.07
N ASP A 65 -38.92 22.49 43.07
CA ASP A 65 -37.51 22.80 42.86
C ASP A 65 -37.38 23.56 41.55
N GLU A 66 -36.90 24.80 41.61
CA GLU A 66 -36.69 25.63 40.39
C GLU A 66 -35.75 24.87 39.42
N GLY A 67 -36.31 24.44 38.29
CA GLY A 67 -35.58 23.74 37.22
C GLY A 67 -35.82 22.23 37.14
N SER A 68 -36.54 21.60 38.05
CA SER A 68 -36.93 20.19 37.95
C SER A 68 -38.30 20.02 37.27
N GLN A 69 -38.50 18.89 36.60
CA GLN A 69 -39.82 18.57 36.02
C GLN A 69 -40.91 18.56 37.14
N PRO A 70 -42.12 19.03 36.82
CA PRO A 70 -43.17 19.11 37.83
C PRO A 70 -43.46 17.73 38.39
N ILE A 71 -43.51 17.66 39.74
CA ILE A 71 -43.91 16.48 40.47
C ILE A 71 -45.37 16.64 40.80
N PHE A 72 -46.17 15.69 40.38
CA PHE A 72 -47.59 15.62 40.66
C PHE A 72 -47.87 14.70 41.84
N LEU A 73 -48.91 15.07 42.66
CA LEU A 73 -49.34 14.34 43.82
C LEU A 73 -50.81 14.05 43.69
N TRP A 74 -51.19 12.85 44.05
CA TRP A 74 -52.60 12.45 44.19
C TRP A 74 -52.77 11.73 45.54
N LEU A 75 -53.70 12.22 46.33
CA LEU A 75 -54.13 11.55 47.58
C LEU A 75 -55.46 10.88 47.31
N TYR A 76 -55.51 9.58 47.46
CA TYR A 76 -56.71 8.78 47.37
C TYR A 76 -57.23 8.55 48.77
N GLY A 77 -58.47 8.87 49.02
CA GLY A 77 -59.12 8.53 50.25
C GLY A 77 -59.40 7.03 50.47
N LEU A 78 -59.88 6.62 51.59
CA LEU A 78 -60.21 5.22 51.92
C LEU A 78 -61.24 4.64 50.94
N ASN A 79 -62.11 5.48 50.38
CA ASN A 79 -63.10 5.12 49.35
C ASN A 79 -62.47 4.82 47.95
N GLY A 80 -61.15 5.06 47.76
CA GLY A 80 -60.42 4.87 46.51
C GLY A 80 -60.64 5.96 45.48
N LYS A 81 -61.22 7.10 45.82
CA LYS A 81 -61.35 8.30 45.00
C LYS A 81 -60.26 9.29 45.32
N VAL A 82 -59.83 10.07 44.31
CA VAL A 82 -58.84 11.14 44.46
C VAL A 82 -59.51 12.26 45.27
N GLU A 83 -58.98 12.57 46.43
CA GLU A 83 -59.51 13.64 47.34
C GLU A 83 -58.71 14.94 47.13
N ILE A 84 -57.40 14.83 46.92
CA ILE A 84 -56.50 15.96 46.70
C ILE A 84 -55.55 15.64 45.55
N SER A 85 -55.38 16.60 44.65
CA SER A 85 -54.33 16.55 43.63
C SER A 85 -53.63 17.90 43.50
N THR A 86 -52.36 17.90 43.04
CA THR A 86 -51.67 19.16 42.74
C THR A 86 -52.29 19.83 41.50
N PRO A 87 -52.31 21.18 41.46
CA PRO A 87 -52.82 21.92 40.31
C PRO A 87 -52.07 21.48 38.97
N GLY A 88 -52.85 21.16 37.94
CA GLY A 88 -52.32 20.69 36.68
C GLY A 88 -51.91 19.20 36.62
N ALA A 89 -52.20 18.45 37.69
CA ALA A 89 -52.03 17.01 37.65
C ALA A 89 -53.00 16.37 36.64
N PRO A 90 -52.60 15.40 35.83
CA PRO A 90 -53.49 14.69 34.92
C PRO A 90 -54.52 13.84 35.70
N ASP A 91 -55.67 13.59 35.05
CA ASP A 91 -56.67 12.69 35.61
C ASP A 91 -56.13 11.25 35.64
N VAL A 92 -56.26 10.64 36.84
CA VAL A 92 -55.78 9.26 37.06
C VAL A 92 -56.97 8.33 37.29
N PRO A 93 -56.88 7.05 36.92
CA PRO A 93 -57.94 6.07 37.17
C PRO A 93 -58.24 5.92 38.64
N GLU A 94 -59.56 5.82 39.01
CA GLU A 94 -59.97 5.48 40.34
C GLU A 94 -59.37 4.13 40.80
N ARG A 95 -59.00 4.01 42.07
CA ARG A 95 -58.45 2.81 42.73
C ARG A 95 -57.08 2.38 42.19
N LEU A 96 -56.36 3.24 41.46
CA LEU A 96 -54.99 2.97 41.06
C LEU A 96 -54.05 3.04 42.29
N LYS A 97 -53.36 1.95 42.59
CA LYS A 97 -52.47 1.85 43.77
C LYS A 97 -51.17 1.19 43.42
N PRO A 98 -50.29 1.86 42.58
CA PRO A 98 -49.00 1.33 42.29
C PRO A 98 -48.13 1.32 43.54
N ASN A 99 -47.52 0.20 43.85
CA ASN A 99 -46.60 0.02 44.98
C ASN A 99 -45.14 -0.08 44.58
N SER A 100 -44.87 0.17 43.30
CA SER A 100 -43.55 0.24 42.69
C SER A 100 -43.57 1.23 41.52
N PRO A 101 -42.43 1.82 41.15
CA PRO A 101 -42.38 2.74 40.05
C PRO A 101 -42.93 2.13 38.77
N THR A 102 -44.01 2.72 38.25
CA THR A 102 -44.73 2.23 37.06
C THR A 102 -44.95 3.38 36.08
N THR A 103 -44.83 3.11 34.77
CA THR A 103 -45.15 4.10 33.76
C THR A 103 -46.61 3.98 33.35
N LEU A 104 -47.34 5.10 33.39
CA LEU A 104 -48.71 5.24 32.96
C LEU A 104 -48.79 6.17 31.76
N ASP A 105 -49.65 5.83 30.79
CA ASP A 105 -50.06 6.75 29.74
C ASP A 105 -51.37 7.44 30.17
N LEU A 106 -51.29 8.75 30.37
CA LEU A 106 -52.39 9.58 30.79
C LEU A 106 -52.58 10.73 29.78
N GLY A 107 -53.60 10.59 28.95
CA GLY A 107 -53.91 11.60 27.95
C GLY A 107 -52.86 11.78 26.85
N GLY A 108 -52.14 10.71 26.50
CA GLY A 108 -51.07 10.73 25.50
C GLY A 108 -49.69 11.21 26.00
N HIS A 109 -49.59 11.36 27.31
CA HIS A 109 -48.34 11.70 28.02
C HIS A 109 -47.92 10.57 28.95
N HIS A 110 -46.64 10.31 29.04
CA HIS A 110 -46.11 9.25 29.88
C HIS A 110 -45.67 9.79 31.23
N TYR A 111 -46.22 9.20 32.27
CA TYR A 111 -45.91 9.56 33.65
C TYR A 111 -45.33 8.37 34.40
N ARG A 112 -44.22 8.60 35.09
CA ARG A 112 -43.64 7.64 36.00
C ARG A 112 -44.19 7.88 37.36
N VAL A 113 -44.92 6.93 37.93
CA VAL A 113 -45.66 7.06 39.18
C VAL A 113 -45.27 5.97 40.17
N ASN A 114 -45.31 6.30 41.45
CA ASN A 114 -45.20 5.35 42.55
C ASN A 114 -46.15 5.80 43.66
N GLY A 115 -46.54 4.89 44.48
CA GLY A 115 -47.44 5.22 45.60
C GLY A 115 -47.22 4.36 46.86
N GLU A 116 -47.60 4.90 47.97
CA GLU A 116 -47.49 4.28 49.29
C GLU A 116 -48.73 4.60 50.15
N ARG A 117 -48.98 3.82 51.22
CA ARG A 117 -50.04 4.15 52.15
C ARG A 117 -49.75 5.50 52.80
N ALA A 118 -50.76 6.38 52.83
CA ALA A 118 -50.70 7.63 53.54
C ALA A 118 -51.10 7.39 54.95
N VAL A 119 -50.34 7.93 55.89
CA VAL A 119 -50.70 7.93 57.32
C VAL A 119 -50.94 9.35 57.83
N ASP A 120 -51.94 9.52 58.72
CA ASP A 120 -52.15 10.81 59.31
C ASP A 120 -51.14 11.11 60.42
N GLN A 121 -51.27 12.27 61.09
CA GLN A 121 -50.38 12.69 62.18
C GLN A 121 -50.50 11.77 63.44
N LEU A 122 -51.53 10.96 63.55
CA LEU A 122 -51.78 10.00 64.63
C LEU A 122 -51.37 8.56 64.25
N GLY A 123 -50.75 8.39 63.01
CA GLY A 123 -50.34 7.08 62.47
C GLY A 123 -51.50 6.22 61.96
N GLN A 124 -52.70 6.79 61.76
CA GLN A 124 -53.86 6.08 61.24
C GLN A 124 -53.85 6.11 59.70
N ASP A 125 -54.44 5.11 59.07
CA ASP A 125 -54.53 5.00 57.61
C ASP A 125 -55.35 6.18 57.06
N ALA A 126 -54.68 7.08 56.30
CA ALA A 126 -55.30 8.24 55.68
C ALA A 126 -55.57 8.02 54.16
N GLY A 127 -55.30 6.81 53.68
CA GLY A 127 -55.54 6.47 52.28
C GLY A 127 -54.31 6.07 51.56
N TRP A 128 -54.15 6.51 50.27
CA TRP A 128 -53.03 6.19 49.40
C TRP A 128 -52.47 7.45 48.78
N LEU A 129 -51.18 7.69 49.03
CA LEU A 129 -50.42 8.79 48.39
C LEU A 129 -49.71 8.29 47.14
N MET A 130 -49.98 8.90 46.00
CA MET A 130 -49.27 8.63 44.74
C MET A 130 -48.53 9.88 44.33
N VAL A 131 -47.29 9.69 43.85
CA VAL A 131 -46.45 10.72 43.36
C VAL A 131 -46.00 10.33 41.96
N GLY A 132 -45.96 11.28 41.05
CA GLY A 132 -45.49 11.03 39.69
C GLY A 132 -44.89 12.25 39.02
N THR A 133 -44.14 12.00 37.94
CA THR A 133 -43.56 13.02 37.11
C THR A 133 -43.62 12.59 35.65
N SER A 134 -43.67 13.56 34.71
CA SER A 134 -43.64 13.24 33.26
C SER A 134 -42.29 12.70 32.87
N VAL A 135 -42.29 11.67 32.04
CA VAL A 135 -41.08 11.12 31.38
C VAL A 135 -41.03 11.40 29.90
N ASP A 136 -41.92 12.20 29.35
CA ASP A 136 -41.92 12.59 27.92
C ASP A 136 -40.61 13.27 27.50
N GLY A 137 -39.96 14.01 28.43
CA GLY A 137 -38.64 14.60 28.22
C GLY A 137 -37.58 13.55 27.97
N VAL A 138 -37.64 12.42 28.68
CA VAL A 138 -36.73 11.29 28.51
C VAL A 138 -36.92 10.68 27.14
N TYR A 139 -38.17 10.40 26.74
CA TYR A 139 -38.47 9.84 25.41
C TYR A 139 -38.04 10.78 24.28
N ARG A 140 -38.29 12.09 24.42
CA ARG A 140 -37.84 13.09 23.42
C ARG A 140 -36.32 13.16 23.33
N SER A 141 -35.63 13.10 24.45
CA SER A 141 -34.14 13.13 24.45
C SER A 141 -33.56 11.91 23.73
N ILE A 142 -34.09 10.72 23.98
CA ILE A 142 -33.66 9.49 23.31
C ILE A 142 -33.99 9.52 21.83
N LEU A 143 -35.17 10.00 21.43
CA LEU A 143 -35.55 10.14 20.03
C LEU A 143 -34.62 11.11 19.31
N ASN A 144 -34.29 12.25 19.91
CA ASN A 144 -33.37 13.22 19.33
C ASN A 144 -31.95 12.64 19.21
N LEU A 145 -31.49 11.89 20.21
CA LEU A 145 -30.20 11.20 20.16
C LEU A 145 -30.17 10.19 19.00
N ALA A 146 -31.21 9.34 18.91
CA ALA A 146 -31.34 8.35 17.84
C ALA A 146 -31.37 8.99 16.45
N LEU A 147 -32.00 10.15 16.28
CA LEU A 147 -31.98 10.89 15.00
C LEU A 147 -30.59 11.40 14.64
N VAL A 148 -29.83 11.91 15.60
CA VAL A 148 -28.44 12.34 15.40
C VAL A 148 -27.55 11.15 15.04
N GLU A 149 -27.67 10.04 15.76
CA GLU A 149 -26.90 8.83 15.52
C GLU A 149 -27.20 8.21 14.16
N PHE A 150 -28.48 8.15 13.77
CA PHE A 150 -28.86 7.71 12.44
C PHE A 150 -28.30 8.64 11.34
N GLY A 151 -28.32 9.97 11.58
CA GLY A 151 -27.71 10.95 10.69
C GLY A 151 -26.20 10.76 10.51
N LEU A 152 -25.49 10.34 11.58
CA LEU A 152 -24.06 10.07 11.55
C LEU A 152 -23.71 8.73 10.87
N ALA A 153 -24.62 7.76 10.88
CA ALA A 153 -24.39 6.45 10.27
C ALA A 153 -24.11 6.54 8.75
N ILE A 154 -24.80 7.44 8.04
CA ILE A 154 -24.67 7.60 6.59
C ILE A 154 -23.27 8.10 6.18
N PRO A 155 -22.75 9.23 6.72
CA PRO A 155 -21.40 9.67 6.40
C PRO A 155 -20.32 8.69 6.87
N LEU A 156 -20.53 8.01 8.01
CA LEU A 156 -19.61 6.96 8.46
C LEU A 156 -19.54 5.78 7.49
N ALA A 157 -20.67 5.32 6.99
CA ALA A 157 -20.74 4.27 5.98
C ALA A 157 -20.05 4.70 4.68
N LEU A 158 -20.29 5.94 4.24
CA LEU A 158 -19.67 6.48 3.02
C LEU A 158 -18.15 6.60 3.18
N LEU A 159 -17.69 7.14 4.31
CA LEU A 159 -16.26 7.30 4.59
C LEU A 159 -15.53 5.96 4.63
N THR A 160 -16.11 4.97 5.32
CA THR A 160 -15.53 3.61 5.39
C THR A 160 -15.51 2.92 4.04
N PHE A 161 -16.58 3.06 3.25
CA PHE A 161 -16.64 2.52 1.89
C PHE A 161 -15.58 3.14 0.98
N LEU A 162 -15.47 4.48 0.96
CA LEU A 162 -14.48 5.20 0.15
C LEU A 162 -13.04 4.89 0.60
N GLY A 163 -12.80 4.85 1.90
CA GLY A 163 -11.51 4.46 2.48
C GLY A 163 -11.10 3.04 2.08
N ALA A 164 -12.02 2.09 2.18
CA ALA A 164 -11.78 0.71 1.78
C ALA A 164 -11.50 0.58 0.27
N VAL A 165 -12.22 1.31 -0.58
CA VAL A 165 -11.96 1.37 -2.03
C VAL A 165 -10.59 1.97 -2.32
N TRP A 166 -10.21 3.04 -1.62
CA TRP A 166 -8.90 3.68 -1.80
C TRP A 166 -7.75 2.76 -1.40
N ILE A 167 -7.83 2.12 -0.22
CA ILE A 167 -6.83 1.15 0.26
C ILE A 167 -6.73 -0.04 -0.70
N ALA A 168 -7.87 -0.62 -1.10
CA ALA A 168 -7.89 -1.78 -1.99
C ALA A 168 -7.24 -1.45 -3.36
N ARG A 169 -7.50 -0.26 -3.91
CA ARG A 169 -6.85 0.18 -5.15
C ARG A 169 -5.35 0.34 -4.98
N ARG A 170 -4.92 0.96 -3.88
CA ARG A 170 -3.49 1.19 -3.62
C ARG A 170 -2.74 -0.11 -3.34
N ALA A 171 -3.36 -1.11 -2.73
CA ALA A 171 -2.76 -2.40 -2.44
C ALA A 171 -2.77 -3.36 -3.63
N VAL A 172 -3.84 -3.37 -4.44
CA VAL A 172 -4.01 -4.34 -5.53
C VAL A 172 -3.34 -3.89 -6.82
N ALA A 173 -3.31 -2.58 -7.11
CA ALA A 173 -2.72 -2.06 -8.33
C ALA A 173 -1.27 -2.53 -8.58
N PRO A 174 -0.33 -2.44 -7.63
CA PRO A 174 1.05 -2.88 -7.85
C PRO A 174 1.15 -4.40 -8.08
N VAL A 175 0.30 -5.19 -7.45
CA VAL A 175 0.27 -6.66 -7.63
C VAL A 175 -0.23 -7.02 -9.04
N GLU A 176 -1.28 -6.36 -9.51
CA GLU A 176 -1.82 -6.59 -10.86
C GLU A 176 -0.82 -6.14 -11.94
N ASP A 177 -0.13 -5.02 -11.73
CA ASP A 177 0.91 -4.54 -12.65
C ASP A 177 2.15 -5.46 -12.63
N ALA A 178 2.54 -6.00 -11.49
CA ALA A 178 3.60 -7.00 -11.40
C ALA A 178 3.20 -8.29 -12.13
N ARG A 179 1.96 -8.76 -11.93
CA ARG A 179 1.43 -9.94 -12.62
C ARG A 179 1.37 -9.75 -14.14
N ARG A 180 0.91 -8.59 -14.62
CA ARG A 180 0.88 -8.28 -16.06
C ARG A 180 2.28 -8.27 -16.66
N ARG A 181 3.25 -7.64 -15.98
CA ARG A 181 4.66 -7.66 -16.39
C ARG A 181 5.23 -9.07 -16.45
N GLN A 182 4.90 -9.92 -15.48
CA GLN A 182 5.34 -11.32 -15.46
C GLN A 182 4.72 -12.13 -16.60
N LEU A 183 3.42 -11.95 -16.89
CA LEU A 183 2.75 -12.65 -18.01
C LEU A 183 3.31 -12.20 -19.36
N ALA A 184 3.52 -10.89 -19.57
CA ALA A 184 4.15 -10.36 -20.77
C ALA A 184 5.58 -10.93 -20.94
N PHE A 185 6.39 -10.90 -19.87
CA PHE A 185 7.74 -11.48 -19.89
C PHE A 185 7.74 -12.96 -20.28
N THR A 186 6.84 -13.77 -19.75
CA THR A 186 6.76 -15.20 -20.07
C THR A 186 6.34 -15.43 -21.53
N ALA A 187 5.40 -14.62 -22.03
CA ALA A 187 4.95 -14.72 -23.42
C ALA A 187 6.09 -14.34 -24.40
N ASP A 188 6.76 -13.23 -24.14
CA ASP A 188 7.85 -12.72 -24.98
C ASP A 188 9.06 -13.67 -24.95
N ALA A 189 9.45 -14.18 -23.77
CA ALA A 189 10.49 -15.19 -23.64
C ALA A 189 10.16 -16.45 -24.45
N SER A 190 8.91 -16.91 -24.41
CA SER A 190 8.46 -18.09 -25.17
C SER A 190 8.58 -17.86 -26.68
N HIS A 191 8.27 -16.67 -27.16
CA HIS A 191 8.43 -16.31 -28.58
C HIS A 191 9.90 -16.27 -29.01
N GLU A 192 10.77 -15.62 -28.21
CA GLU A 192 12.19 -15.50 -28.54
C GLU A 192 12.97 -16.83 -28.43
N LEU A 193 12.50 -17.76 -27.59
CA LEU A 193 13.08 -19.12 -27.52
C LEU A 193 12.59 -20.01 -28.67
N ARG A 194 11.34 -19.86 -29.12
CA ARG A 194 10.77 -20.70 -30.20
C ARG A 194 11.46 -20.49 -31.54
N THR A 195 11.79 -19.24 -31.87
CA THR A 195 12.38 -18.89 -33.16
C THR A 195 13.73 -19.63 -33.46
N PRO A 196 14.76 -19.55 -32.59
CA PRO A 196 16.02 -20.28 -32.82
C PRO A 196 15.81 -21.80 -32.75
N LEU A 197 14.89 -22.30 -31.90
CA LEU A 197 14.58 -23.72 -31.83
C LEU A 197 14.02 -24.24 -33.17
N THR A 198 13.09 -23.50 -33.77
CA THR A 198 12.51 -23.86 -35.08
C THR A 198 13.57 -23.88 -36.16
N VAL A 199 14.56 -22.97 -36.15
CA VAL A 199 15.67 -22.99 -37.12
C VAL A 199 16.57 -24.22 -36.91
N ILE A 200 16.87 -24.56 -35.64
CA ILE A 200 17.65 -25.78 -35.32
C ILE A 200 16.91 -27.03 -35.80
N GLU A 201 15.61 -27.15 -35.54
CA GLU A 201 14.79 -28.28 -35.98
C GLU A 201 14.74 -28.38 -37.52
N ALA A 202 14.56 -27.25 -38.20
CA ALA A 202 14.53 -27.21 -39.66
C ALA A 202 15.87 -27.64 -40.30
N GLU A 203 17.00 -27.11 -39.79
CA GLU A 203 18.32 -27.48 -40.30
C GLU A 203 18.68 -28.96 -40.01
N ALA A 204 18.32 -29.44 -38.80
CA ALA A 204 18.49 -30.85 -38.46
C ALA A 204 17.63 -31.75 -39.33
N SER A 205 16.36 -31.42 -39.57
CA SER A 205 15.46 -32.14 -40.44
C SER A 205 15.98 -32.17 -41.88
N LEU A 206 16.45 -31.04 -42.41
CA LEU A 206 17.07 -30.95 -43.73
C LEU A 206 18.32 -31.82 -43.86
N ALA A 207 19.14 -31.89 -42.83
CA ALA A 207 20.35 -32.74 -42.82
C ALA A 207 20.00 -34.23 -42.78
N LEU A 208 18.88 -34.63 -42.16
CA LEU A 208 18.48 -36.01 -42.04
C LEU A 208 17.71 -36.55 -43.29
N HIS A 209 16.95 -35.69 -44.01
CA HIS A 209 16.03 -36.14 -45.06
C HIS A 209 16.61 -36.06 -46.49
N LYS A 210 17.72 -35.38 -46.71
CA LYS A 210 18.35 -35.24 -48.02
C LYS A 210 19.83 -35.57 -47.99
N HIS A 211 20.30 -36.43 -48.95
CA HIS A 211 21.71 -36.60 -49.19
C HIS A 211 22.31 -35.27 -49.66
N ARG A 212 23.31 -34.80 -48.98
CA ARG A 212 24.01 -33.53 -49.24
C ARG A 212 25.50 -33.79 -49.34
N ASP A 213 26.22 -32.86 -49.96
CA ASP A 213 27.67 -32.87 -49.90
C ASP A 213 28.22 -32.47 -48.50
N ALA A 214 29.46 -32.71 -48.25
CA ALA A 214 30.09 -32.45 -46.98
C ALA A 214 30.07 -30.94 -46.61
N ALA A 215 30.11 -30.04 -47.59
CA ALA A 215 30.04 -28.61 -47.40
C ALA A 215 28.66 -28.16 -46.91
N ALA A 216 27.60 -28.71 -47.48
CA ALA A 216 26.21 -28.43 -47.06
C ALA A 216 25.92 -28.96 -45.64
N TYR A 217 26.44 -30.16 -45.27
CA TYR A 217 26.36 -30.65 -43.90
C TYR A 217 27.09 -29.74 -42.92
N ARG A 218 28.29 -29.33 -43.25
CA ARG A 218 29.08 -28.41 -42.42
C ARG A 218 28.31 -27.10 -42.19
N GLN A 219 27.75 -26.50 -43.23
CA GLN A 219 26.95 -25.27 -43.13
C GLN A 219 25.73 -25.43 -42.24
N SER A 220 25.00 -26.56 -42.33
CA SER A 220 23.87 -26.82 -41.45
C SER A 220 24.29 -26.97 -39.98
N ILE A 221 25.43 -27.66 -39.72
CA ILE A 221 25.98 -27.80 -38.39
C ILE A 221 26.43 -26.45 -37.82
N GLU A 222 27.09 -25.61 -38.62
CA GLU A 222 27.51 -24.27 -38.23
C GLU A 222 26.31 -23.37 -37.88
N ARG A 223 25.21 -23.44 -38.64
CA ARG A 223 23.96 -22.74 -38.33
C ARG A 223 23.31 -23.24 -37.01
N ILE A 224 23.23 -24.57 -36.81
CA ILE A 224 22.72 -25.17 -35.59
C ILE A 224 23.56 -24.71 -34.40
N ALA A 225 24.90 -24.72 -34.51
CA ALA A 225 25.80 -24.27 -33.48
C ALA A 225 25.61 -22.76 -33.14
N ALA A 226 25.45 -21.92 -34.16
CA ALA A 226 25.19 -20.50 -33.99
C ALA A 226 23.87 -20.20 -33.29
N GLU A 227 22.79 -20.89 -33.68
CA GLU A 227 21.48 -20.73 -33.00
C GLU A 227 21.47 -21.32 -31.58
N GLY A 228 22.23 -22.41 -31.36
CA GLY A 228 22.43 -22.96 -30.00
C GLY A 228 23.17 -21.97 -29.09
N ALA A 229 24.20 -21.30 -29.56
CA ALA A 229 24.92 -20.25 -28.86
C ALA A 229 24.01 -19.01 -28.57
N ARG A 230 23.14 -18.66 -29.52
CA ARG A 230 22.14 -17.61 -29.37
C ARG A 230 21.13 -17.97 -28.29
N LEU A 231 20.58 -19.18 -28.32
CA LEU A 231 19.64 -19.68 -27.34
C LEU A 231 20.21 -19.65 -25.91
N ARG A 232 21.47 -20.08 -25.76
CA ARG A 232 22.18 -20.03 -24.47
C ARG A 232 22.23 -18.62 -23.92
N ARG A 233 22.63 -17.62 -24.73
CA ARG A 233 22.66 -16.21 -24.31
C ARG A 233 21.28 -15.69 -23.87
N ILE A 234 20.21 -16.04 -24.60
CA ILE A 234 18.85 -15.66 -24.23
C ILE A 234 18.49 -16.24 -22.85
N VAL A 235 18.78 -17.52 -22.62
CA VAL A 235 18.50 -18.16 -21.31
C VAL A 235 19.32 -17.52 -20.20
N GLU A 236 20.61 -17.24 -20.40
CA GLU A 236 21.47 -16.57 -19.43
C GLU A 236 20.96 -15.16 -19.08
N ASP A 237 20.53 -14.39 -20.09
CA ASP A 237 19.94 -13.06 -19.90
C ASP A 237 18.62 -13.11 -19.12
N LEU A 238 17.75 -14.09 -19.43
CA LEU A 238 16.49 -14.31 -18.72
C LEU A 238 16.72 -14.72 -17.27
N LEU A 239 17.65 -15.64 -17.02
CA LEU A 239 18.00 -16.08 -15.66
C LEU A 239 18.60 -14.94 -14.85
N TRP A 240 19.43 -14.09 -15.47
CA TRP A 240 20.01 -12.91 -14.82
C TRP A 240 18.91 -11.94 -14.41
N LEU A 241 17.98 -11.60 -15.33
CA LEU A 241 16.84 -10.71 -15.03
C LEU A 241 15.94 -11.30 -13.93
N ALA A 242 15.65 -12.59 -13.99
CA ALA A 242 14.82 -13.26 -12.99
C ALA A 242 15.45 -13.21 -11.59
N ARG A 243 16.76 -13.44 -11.48
CA ARG A 243 17.51 -13.33 -10.21
C ARG A 243 17.51 -11.90 -9.71
N PHE A 244 17.82 -10.93 -10.58
CA PHE A 244 17.85 -9.51 -10.26
C PHE A 244 16.51 -9.00 -9.70
N GLU A 245 15.38 -9.50 -10.20
CA GLU A 245 14.03 -9.13 -9.73
C GLU A 245 13.60 -9.86 -8.45
N SER A 246 14.15 -11.05 -8.21
CA SER A 246 13.74 -11.91 -7.08
C SER A 246 14.56 -11.70 -5.81
N GLU A 247 15.77 -11.16 -5.92
CA GLU A 247 16.65 -10.99 -4.76
C GLU A 247 16.33 -9.69 -4.02
N PRO A 248 15.80 -9.78 -2.78
CA PRO A 248 15.58 -8.61 -1.93
C PRO A 248 16.90 -8.01 -1.40
N SER A 249 17.99 -8.82 -1.38
CA SER A 249 19.32 -8.38 -0.96
C SER A 249 20.16 -8.08 -2.19
N ARG A 250 20.34 -6.78 -2.49
CA ARG A 250 21.33 -6.35 -3.49
C ARG A 250 22.72 -6.75 -3.01
N PRO A 251 23.62 -7.22 -3.90
CA PRO A 251 25.04 -7.42 -3.55
C PRO A 251 25.59 -6.15 -2.90
N GLU A 252 26.51 -6.30 -1.96
CA GLU A 252 27.13 -5.16 -1.31
C GLU A 252 27.78 -4.24 -2.34
N ALA A 253 27.41 -2.96 -2.33
CA ALA A 253 27.98 -1.97 -3.20
C ALA A 253 29.41 -1.67 -2.72
N GLY A 254 30.40 -2.09 -3.49
CA GLY A 254 31.80 -1.71 -3.31
C GLY A 254 32.15 -0.43 -4.08
N ALA A 255 33.34 0.09 -3.84
CA ALA A 255 33.92 1.13 -4.70
C ALA A 255 34.45 0.45 -5.98
N VAL A 256 33.88 0.83 -7.13
CA VAL A 256 34.28 0.28 -8.45
C VAL A 256 34.90 1.37 -9.31
N ASP A 257 36.05 1.10 -9.85
CA ASP A 257 36.69 1.93 -10.84
C ASP A 257 36.10 1.63 -12.23
N VAL A 258 35.28 2.55 -12.74
CA VAL A 258 34.62 2.41 -14.04
C VAL A 258 35.64 2.46 -15.20
N GLY A 259 36.79 3.13 -15.02
CA GLY A 259 37.86 3.20 -16.02
C GLY A 259 38.57 1.86 -16.17
N GLU A 260 38.84 1.16 -15.07
CA GLU A 260 39.42 -0.20 -15.10
C GLU A 260 38.43 -1.17 -15.75
N VAL A 261 37.16 -1.21 -15.33
CA VAL A 261 36.14 -2.06 -15.94
C VAL A 261 35.96 -1.82 -17.42
N ALA A 262 35.96 -0.54 -17.87
CA ALA A 262 35.84 -0.22 -19.28
C ALA A 262 37.06 -0.71 -20.08
N THR A 263 38.27 -0.56 -19.51
CA THR A 263 39.52 -1.00 -20.14
C THR A 263 39.54 -2.52 -20.34
N ASP A 264 39.18 -3.27 -19.31
CA ASP A 264 39.11 -4.73 -19.34
C ASP A 264 38.02 -5.22 -20.30
N SER A 265 36.88 -4.55 -20.34
CA SER A 265 35.81 -4.86 -21.26
C SER A 265 36.24 -4.62 -22.70
N VAL A 266 36.90 -3.50 -23.01
CA VAL A 266 37.46 -3.24 -24.35
C VAL A 266 38.46 -4.32 -24.76
N ALA A 267 39.36 -4.74 -23.87
CA ALA A 267 40.34 -5.82 -24.14
C ALA A 267 39.65 -7.13 -24.47
N ARG A 268 38.60 -7.49 -23.72
CA ARG A 268 37.80 -8.73 -23.89
C ARG A 268 37.05 -8.73 -25.25
N PHE A 269 36.49 -7.60 -25.67
CA PHE A 269 35.71 -7.49 -26.89
C PHE A 269 36.59 -7.25 -28.17
N ARG A 270 37.90 -6.98 -28.02
CA ARG A 270 38.79 -6.70 -29.16
C ARG A 270 38.77 -7.81 -30.19
N HIS A 271 38.85 -9.06 -29.77
CA HIS A 271 38.82 -10.19 -30.73
C HIS A 271 37.51 -10.24 -31.54
N VAL A 272 36.39 -9.97 -30.92
CA VAL A 272 35.06 -9.95 -31.58
C VAL A 272 34.99 -8.77 -32.58
N ALA A 273 35.50 -7.62 -32.23
CA ALA A 273 35.55 -6.46 -33.07
C ALA A 273 36.47 -6.69 -34.29
N ASP A 274 37.68 -7.27 -34.05
CA ASP A 274 38.67 -7.57 -35.11
C ASP A 274 38.14 -8.53 -36.17
N GLN A 275 37.34 -9.54 -35.77
CA GLN A 275 36.71 -10.48 -36.72
C GLN A 275 35.79 -9.80 -37.74
N ARG A 276 35.25 -8.59 -37.38
CA ARG A 276 34.42 -7.77 -38.27
C ARG A 276 35.13 -6.53 -38.78
N GLY A 277 36.45 -6.42 -38.56
CA GLY A 277 37.24 -5.25 -38.94
C GLY A 277 36.82 -3.96 -38.21
N ILE A 278 36.06 -4.06 -37.10
CA ILE A 278 35.60 -2.90 -36.33
C ILE A 278 36.75 -2.36 -35.47
N ARG A 279 37.03 -1.07 -35.60
CA ARG A 279 38.03 -0.39 -34.77
C ARG A 279 37.42 -0.13 -33.36
N LEU A 280 37.82 -0.92 -32.40
CA LEU A 280 37.40 -0.75 -31.00
C LEU A 280 38.48 0.00 -30.20
N THR A 281 38.16 1.19 -29.72
CA THR A 281 39.06 2.03 -28.91
C THR A 281 38.50 2.29 -27.56
N GLY A 282 39.38 2.44 -26.56
CA GLY A 282 39.04 2.80 -25.20
C GLY A 282 39.85 3.99 -24.70
N SER A 283 39.24 4.94 -24.05
CA SER A 283 39.88 6.10 -23.44
C SER A 283 39.36 6.39 -22.06
N VAL A 284 40.28 6.65 -21.12
CA VAL A 284 39.93 7.06 -19.75
C VAL A 284 40.58 8.44 -19.54
N ALA A 285 39.74 9.47 -19.54
CA ALA A 285 40.16 10.86 -19.37
C ALA A 285 39.65 11.39 -18.02
N THR A 286 40.38 11.05 -16.98
CA THR A 286 40.00 11.41 -15.60
C THR A 286 41.18 11.96 -14.83
N SER A 287 40.96 12.97 -14.01
CA SER A 287 41.96 13.54 -13.09
C SER A 287 42.12 12.74 -11.79
N GLN A 288 41.17 11.88 -11.47
CA GLN A 288 41.16 10.98 -10.32
C GLN A 288 40.42 9.70 -10.69
N ALA A 289 40.61 8.63 -9.93
CA ALA A 289 39.93 7.37 -10.16
C ALA A 289 38.39 7.55 -10.25
N PRO A 290 37.74 7.11 -11.34
CA PRO A 290 36.30 7.30 -11.56
C PRO A 290 35.50 6.28 -10.75
N LEU A 291 35.56 6.37 -9.41
CA LEU A 291 34.92 5.45 -8.48
C LEU A 291 33.43 5.71 -8.37
N ILE A 292 32.64 4.63 -8.40
CA ILE A 292 31.20 4.64 -8.09
C ILE A 292 30.88 3.57 -7.05
N ALA A 293 29.74 3.73 -6.35
CA ALA A 293 29.22 2.72 -5.44
C ALA A 293 28.33 1.73 -6.23
N ALA A 294 28.85 0.55 -6.52
CA ALA A 294 28.13 -0.50 -7.24
C ALA A 294 28.76 -1.87 -6.99
N PRO A 295 28.01 -2.99 -7.22
CA PRO A 295 28.63 -4.30 -7.35
C PRO A 295 29.50 -4.37 -8.61
N PRO A 296 30.78 -4.83 -8.52
CA PRO A 296 31.71 -4.86 -9.67
C PRO A 296 31.15 -5.66 -10.86
N GLU A 297 30.54 -6.78 -10.61
CA GLU A 297 29.98 -7.66 -11.64
C GLU A 297 28.83 -7.01 -12.42
N TRP A 298 28.12 -6.07 -11.81
CA TRP A 298 27.04 -5.35 -12.49
C TRP A 298 27.61 -4.33 -13.49
N ILE A 299 28.66 -3.62 -13.09
CA ILE A 299 29.29 -2.64 -13.99
C ILE A 299 30.03 -3.34 -15.14
N ASP A 300 30.68 -4.48 -14.88
CA ASP A 300 31.26 -5.32 -15.93
C ASP A 300 30.19 -5.83 -16.92
N ARG A 301 29.05 -6.30 -16.40
CA ARG A 301 27.91 -6.73 -17.25
C ARG A 301 27.38 -5.58 -18.10
N LEU A 302 27.21 -4.40 -17.50
CA LEU A 302 26.74 -3.20 -18.20
C LEU A 302 27.70 -2.79 -19.33
N ALA A 303 29.00 -2.70 -19.04
CA ALA A 303 30.02 -2.39 -20.04
C ALA A 303 30.00 -3.42 -21.19
N GLY A 304 29.91 -4.69 -20.85
CA GLY A 304 29.80 -5.78 -21.84
C GLY A 304 28.57 -5.63 -22.74
N VAL A 305 27.39 -5.34 -22.13
CA VAL A 305 26.15 -5.11 -22.89
C VAL A 305 26.27 -3.91 -23.86
N LEU A 306 26.86 -2.81 -23.42
CA LEU A 306 26.99 -1.61 -24.23
C LEU A 306 27.97 -1.84 -25.41
N ILE A 307 29.11 -2.49 -25.15
CA ILE A 307 30.12 -2.77 -26.19
C ILE A 307 29.60 -3.83 -27.17
N ASP A 308 28.97 -4.92 -26.71
CA ASP A 308 28.36 -5.93 -27.60
C ASP A 308 27.32 -5.28 -28.53
N ASN A 309 26.48 -4.41 -27.96
CA ASN A 309 25.46 -3.68 -28.71
C ASN A 309 26.10 -2.78 -29.77
N ALA A 310 27.09 -1.98 -29.41
CA ALA A 310 27.82 -1.11 -30.33
C ALA A 310 28.51 -1.89 -31.43
N CYS A 311 29.23 -2.97 -31.13
CA CYS A 311 29.85 -3.85 -32.12
C CYS A 311 28.82 -4.50 -33.05
N ARG A 312 27.65 -4.86 -32.54
CA ARG A 312 26.57 -5.51 -33.32
C ARG A 312 25.96 -4.58 -34.35
N TYR A 313 25.70 -3.33 -33.99
CA TYR A 313 25.01 -2.38 -34.86
C TYR A 313 25.96 -1.60 -35.76
N SER A 314 27.24 -1.53 -35.45
CA SER A 314 28.25 -0.98 -36.35
C SER A 314 28.31 -1.78 -37.64
N PRO A 315 28.55 -1.13 -38.80
CA PRO A 315 28.88 -1.81 -40.06
C PRO A 315 30.24 -2.50 -39.94
N ASP A 316 30.51 -3.44 -40.84
CA ASP A 316 31.85 -4.01 -40.99
C ASP A 316 32.84 -2.92 -41.36
N ALA A 317 34.05 -2.96 -40.82
CA ALA A 317 35.05 -1.91 -40.86
C ALA A 317 34.64 -0.56 -40.22
N GLY A 318 33.61 -0.57 -39.37
CA GLY A 318 33.17 0.59 -38.59
C GLY A 318 34.07 0.92 -37.40
N SER A 319 33.59 1.80 -36.53
CA SER A 319 34.26 2.16 -35.27
C SER A 319 33.35 2.11 -34.08
N VAL A 320 33.93 1.75 -32.92
CA VAL A 320 33.29 1.81 -31.60
C VAL A 320 34.30 2.46 -30.66
N ASP A 321 33.87 3.55 -30.01
CA ASP A 321 34.68 4.28 -29.05
C ASP A 321 34.05 4.21 -27.65
N VAL A 322 34.82 3.67 -26.70
CA VAL A 322 34.42 3.59 -25.28
C VAL A 322 35.19 4.67 -24.52
N SER A 323 34.49 5.55 -23.84
CA SER A 323 35.11 6.63 -23.10
C SER A 323 34.60 6.70 -21.65
N VAL A 324 35.52 6.87 -20.72
CA VAL A 324 35.23 7.17 -19.35
C VAL A 324 35.77 8.56 -18.98
N THR A 325 34.89 9.40 -18.47
CA THR A 325 35.26 10.74 -18.04
C THR A 325 34.77 11.00 -16.62
N SER A 326 35.50 11.76 -15.83
CA SER A 326 35.06 12.25 -14.54
C SER A 326 35.21 13.77 -14.46
N GLY A 327 34.18 14.43 -13.92
CA GLY A 327 34.16 15.88 -13.72
C GLY A 327 32.90 16.31 -12.96
N GLU A 328 32.97 17.46 -12.31
CA GLU A 328 31.84 18.03 -11.55
C GLU A 328 31.15 17.05 -10.57
N GLY A 329 31.92 16.14 -9.96
CA GLY A 329 31.40 15.14 -9.04
C GLY A 329 30.62 14.00 -9.70
N ARG A 330 30.80 13.78 -10.97
CA ARG A 330 30.15 12.70 -11.76
C ARG A 330 31.16 11.85 -12.52
N VAL A 331 30.81 10.59 -12.71
CA VAL A 331 31.49 9.66 -13.62
C VAL A 331 30.55 9.39 -14.79
N ARG A 332 31.09 9.42 -15.98
CA ARG A 332 30.38 9.12 -17.24
C ARG A 332 31.09 8.01 -17.99
N LEU A 333 30.39 6.94 -18.26
CA LEU A 333 30.76 5.91 -19.22
C LEU A 333 29.93 6.14 -20.48
N ALA A 334 30.60 6.30 -21.63
CA ALA A 334 29.94 6.46 -22.92
C ALA A 334 30.49 5.46 -23.93
N VAL A 335 29.61 4.91 -24.75
CA VAL A 335 29.93 4.06 -25.90
C VAL A 335 29.31 4.72 -27.13
N ASP A 336 30.20 5.06 -28.08
CA ASP A 336 29.88 5.67 -29.37
C ASP A 336 30.07 4.64 -30.48
N ASP A 337 29.07 4.43 -31.32
CA ASP A 337 29.14 3.54 -32.45
C ASP A 337 29.03 4.29 -33.78
N SER A 338 29.41 3.61 -34.89
CA SER A 338 29.25 4.10 -36.26
C SER A 338 28.07 3.47 -36.98
N GLY A 339 27.10 2.97 -36.26
CA GLY A 339 25.89 2.32 -36.78
C GLY A 339 24.87 3.30 -37.38
N PRO A 340 23.62 2.85 -37.58
CA PRO A 340 22.56 3.68 -38.17
C PRO A 340 21.96 4.72 -37.17
N GLY A 341 22.47 4.76 -35.94
CA GLY A 341 21.89 5.62 -34.87
C GLY A 341 20.57 5.10 -34.35
N ILE A 342 19.96 5.86 -33.37
CA ILE A 342 18.70 5.56 -32.76
C ILE A 342 17.73 6.70 -33.01
N PRO A 343 16.60 6.46 -33.72
CA PRO A 343 15.58 7.48 -33.93
C PRO A 343 15.08 8.06 -32.64
N VAL A 344 14.87 9.38 -32.59
CA VAL A 344 14.43 10.08 -31.34
C VAL A 344 13.17 9.47 -30.74
N ALA A 345 12.20 9.05 -31.58
CA ALA A 345 10.95 8.44 -31.15
C ALA A 345 11.16 7.09 -30.42
N GLU A 346 12.26 6.39 -30.70
CA GLU A 346 12.55 5.07 -30.12
C GLU A 346 13.49 5.11 -28.92
N ARG A 347 14.19 6.24 -28.68
CA ARG A 347 15.19 6.37 -27.60
C ARG A 347 14.65 6.03 -26.19
N ALA A 348 13.37 6.24 -25.93
CA ALA A 348 12.76 5.87 -24.66
C ALA A 348 12.44 4.37 -24.56
N GLN A 349 12.19 3.70 -25.70
CA GLN A 349 11.73 2.32 -25.76
C GLN A 349 12.87 1.31 -25.91
N ILE A 350 14.10 1.74 -26.26
CA ILE A 350 15.25 0.83 -26.42
C ILE A 350 15.63 0.08 -25.15
N PHE A 351 15.14 0.52 -24.00
CA PHE A 351 15.35 -0.09 -22.70
C PHE A 351 14.26 -1.10 -22.34
N ASP A 352 13.17 -1.17 -23.14
CA ASP A 352 12.12 -2.14 -22.95
C ASP A 352 12.61 -3.54 -23.33
N ARG A 353 12.13 -4.56 -22.63
CA ARG A 353 12.49 -5.95 -22.89
C ARG A 353 12.00 -6.35 -24.27
N PHE A 354 12.86 -7.08 -25.01
CA PHE A 354 12.58 -7.58 -26.36
C PHE A 354 12.33 -6.48 -27.40
N HIS A 355 12.54 -5.20 -27.06
CA HIS A 355 12.44 -4.10 -28.01
C HIS A 355 13.64 -4.07 -28.96
N ARG A 356 13.40 -3.79 -30.24
CA ARG A 356 14.41 -3.72 -31.30
C ARG A 356 14.06 -2.61 -32.28
N ALA A 357 14.85 -1.54 -32.29
CA ALA A 357 14.66 -0.41 -33.19
C ALA A 357 14.88 -0.80 -34.68
N ASN A 358 15.63 -1.87 -34.97
CA ASN A 358 15.91 -2.35 -36.31
C ASN A 358 15.80 -3.87 -36.39
N SER A 359 15.29 -4.38 -37.53
CA SER A 359 15.07 -5.81 -37.82
C SER A 359 16.35 -6.63 -38.11
N LYS A 360 17.57 -6.11 -37.81
CA LYS A 360 18.80 -6.88 -38.03
C LYS A 360 18.81 -8.16 -37.19
N PRO A 361 19.11 -9.34 -37.76
CA PRO A 361 19.17 -10.58 -36.99
C PRO A 361 20.33 -10.53 -36.00
N GLY A 362 20.12 -11.04 -34.78
CA GLY A 362 21.24 -11.30 -33.88
C GLY A 362 21.07 -11.01 -32.39
N GLY A 363 20.04 -10.30 -31.92
CA GLY A 363 19.83 -10.04 -30.49
C GLY A 363 18.40 -10.29 -30.03
N ALA A 364 18.21 -10.73 -28.79
CA ALA A 364 16.89 -10.93 -28.19
C ALA A 364 16.25 -9.63 -27.65
N GLY A 365 16.93 -8.48 -27.73
CA GLY A 365 16.43 -7.22 -27.15
C GLY A 365 16.44 -7.19 -25.63
N LEU A 366 17.24 -8.04 -24.97
CA LEU A 366 17.35 -8.12 -23.50
C LEU A 366 18.53 -7.32 -22.94
N GLY A 367 19.59 -7.10 -23.75
CA GLY A 367 20.82 -6.48 -23.25
C GLY A 367 20.59 -5.09 -22.66
N LEU A 368 19.97 -4.15 -23.39
CA LEU A 368 19.70 -2.80 -22.86
C LEU A 368 18.68 -2.81 -21.71
N ALA A 369 17.76 -3.77 -21.64
CA ALA A 369 16.88 -3.95 -20.51
C ALA A 369 17.65 -4.39 -19.24
N ILE A 370 18.66 -5.28 -19.40
CA ILE A 370 19.62 -5.63 -18.33
C ILE A 370 20.39 -4.38 -17.91
N GLY A 371 20.93 -3.64 -18.88
CA GLY A 371 21.61 -2.36 -18.61
C GLY A 371 20.73 -1.41 -17.80
N ASN A 372 19.47 -1.29 -18.17
CA ASN A 372 18.53 -0.41 -17.49
C ASN A 372 18.25 -0.86 -16.03
N ALA A 373 18.13 -2.15 -15.80
CA ALA A 373 18.00 -2.69 -14.44
C ALA A 373 19.23 -2.32 -13.58
N ILE A 374 20.44 -2.48 -14.11
CA ILE A 374 21.70 -2.13 -13.44
C ILE A 374 21.78 -0.63 -13.17
N VAL A 375 21.57 0.21 -14.19
CA VAL A 375 21.67 1.67 -14.08
C VAL A 375 20.68 2.22 -13.06
N THR A 376 19.45 1.74 -13.09
CA THR A 376 18.42 2.12 -12.11
C THR A 376 18.83 1.71 -10.69
N ALA A 377 19.35 0.51 -10.52
CA ALA A 377 19.73 -0.02 -9.20
C ALA A 377 20.95 0.67 -8.60
N THR A 378 21.86 1.14 -9.45
CA THR A 378 23.09 1.86 -9.05
C THR A 378 22.91 3.38 -9.00
N GLY A 379 21.67 3.88 -9.20
CA GLY A 379 21.39 5.33 -9.18
C GLY A 379 21.98 6.10 -10.35
N GLY A 380 22.30 5.41 -11.43
CA GLY A 380 22.79 6.00 -12.67
C GLY A 380 21.68 6.67 -13.49
N ARG A 381 22.09 7.47 -14.48
CA ARG A 381 21.18 8.12 -15.44
C ARG A 381 21.67 7.89 -16.86
N TRP A 382 20.75 7.51 -17.74
CA TRP A 382 21.02 7.34 -19.16
C TRP A 382 21.12 8.67 -19.91
N GLU A 383 22.02 8.70 -20.89
CA GLU A 383 22.08 9.69 -21.95
C GLU A 383 22.12 8.92 -23.28
N VAL A 384 21.15 9.19 -24.17
CA VAL A 384 21.06 8.58 -25.49
C VAL A 384 21.09 9.71 -26.52
N GLY A 385 22.01 9.66 -27.43
CA GLY A 385 22.24 10.69 -28.44
C GLY A 385 22.85 10.16 -29.73
N ASP A 386 23.32 11.08 -30.53
CA ASP A 386 24.00 10.78 -31.75
C ASP A 386 25.52 10.73 -31.50
N SER A 387 26.20 9.74 -32.08
CA SER A 387 27.65 9.55 -32.02
C SER A 387 28.36 10.53 -32.95
N PRO A 388 29.53 11.05 -32.57
CA PRO A 388 30.40 11.78 -33.50
C PRO A 388 30.81 10.96 -34.73
N SER A 389 30.78 9.64 -34.62
CA SER A 389 31.06 8.68 -35.71
C SER A 389 29.86 8.41 -36.62
N GLY A 390 28.75 9.14 -36.44
CA GLY A 390 27.55 9.05 -37.27
C GLY A 390 26.50 8.03 -36.81
N GLY A 391 26.77 7.27 -35.75
CA GLY A 391 25.88 6.26 -35.18
C GLY A 391 25.19 6.70 -33.87
N ALA A 392 25.02 5.77 -32.94
CA ALA A 392 24.42 6.05 -31.64
C ALA A 392 25.46 6.30 -30.54
N ARG A 393 25.15 7.21 -29.67
CA ARG A 393 25.81 7.38 -28.37
C ARG A 393 24.91 6.87 -27.28
N ILE A 394 25.40 5.92 -26.49
CA ILE A 394 24.75 5.47 -25.26
C ILE A 394 25.70 5.72 -24.10
N ALA A 395 25.29 6.56 -23.14
CA ALA A 395 26.12 6.88 -21.99
C ALA A 395 25.34 6.75 -20.69
N VAL A 396 26.08 6.52 -19.61
CA VAL A 396 25.54 6.46 -18.25
C VAL A 396 26.34 7.40 -17.36
N HIS A 397 25.64 8.12 -16.51
CA HIS A 397 26.18 9.03 -15.53
C HIS A 397 25.91 8.54 -14.12
N TRP A 398 26.91 8.52 -13.26
CA TRP A 398 26.77 8.25 -11.82
C TRP A 398 27.36 9.39 -11.00
N GLN A 399 27.01 9.45 -9.74
CA GLN A 399 27.73 10.27 -8.76
C GLN A 399 29.12 9.66 -8.51
N LEU A 400 30.14 10.52 -8.54
CA LEU A 400 31.49 10.12 -8.17
C LEU A 400 31.52 9.80 -6.67
N LEU A 401 31.98 8.60 -6.34
CA LEU A 401 32.26 8.24 -4.94
C LEU A 401 33.52 9.00 -4.51
N ARG A 402 33.36 9.96 -3.60
CA ARG A 402 34.49 10.67 -3.01
C ARG A 402 35.19 9.70 -2.08
N GLY A 403 36.44 9.34 -2.39
CA GLY A 403 37.31 8.65 -1.45
C GLY A 403 37.45 9.46 -0.15
N PRO A 404 37.83 8.81 0.97
CA PRO A 404 38.14 9.55 2.19
C PRO A 404 39.17 10.63 1.84
N ARG A 405 38.89 11.87 2.24
CA ARG A 405 39.85 12.95 2.06
C ARG A 405 41.13 12.56 2.75
N GLU A 406 42.29 12.62 2.05
CA GLU A 406 43.57 12.51 2.67
C GLU A 406 43.62 13.57 3.80
N GLY A 407 43.61 13.14 5.04
CA GLY A 407 43.60 14.00 6.22
C GLY A 407 42.38 13.86 7.16
N GLU A 408 41.36 13.07 6.82
CA GLU A 408 40.27 12.80 7.76
C GLU A 408 40.69 11.62 8.66
N PRO A 409 40.84 11.82 10.00
CA PRO A 409 41.23 10.76 10.90
C PRO A 409 40.16 9.66 10.82
N ALA A 410 40.59 8.39 10.67
CA ALA A 410 39.72 7.23 10.69
C ALA A 410 38.74 7.34 11.88
N PRO A 411 37.44 7.05 11.69
CA PRO A 411 36.51 7.01 12.81
C PRO A 411 37.07 6.06 13.86
N LEU A 412 37.32 6.59 15.08
CA LEU A 412 37.79 5.82 16.22
C LEU A 412 36.85 4.61 16.37
N ALA A 413 37.40 3.42 16.25
CA ALA A 413 36.68 2.17 16.52
C ALA A 413 36.00 2.32 17.89
N SER A 414 34.68 2.16 17.92
CA SER A 414 33.92 2.15 19.16
C SER A 414 34.57 1.14 20.11
N PRO A 415 34.84 1.49 21.39
CA PRO A 415 35.45 0.56 22.32
C PRO A 415 34.54 -0.67 22.46
N GLU A 416 35.11 -1.82 22.21
CA GLU A 416 34.52 -3.14 22.46
C GLU A 416 33.89 -3.16 23.84
N ALA A 417 32.59 -3.45 23.93
CA ALA A 417 31.92 -3.66 25.21
C ALA A 417 32.58 -4.83 25.95
N PRO A 418 32.88 -4.67 27.27
CA PRO A 418 33.51 -5.74 28.04
C PRO A 418 32.59 -6.99 28.08
N PRO A 419 33.16 -8.20 28.06
CA PRO A 419 32.37 -9.43 28.08
C PRO A 419 31.57 -9.52 29.37
N ALA A 420 30.26 -9.80 29.21
CA ALA A 420 29.35 -10.05 30.32
C ALA A 420 29.87 -11.20 31.19
N GLY A 421 30.13 -10.89 32.46
CA GLY A 421 30.59 -11.83 33.46
C GLY A 421 29.65 -13.02 33.59
N SER A 422 30.24 -14.22 33.59
CA SER A 422 29.62 -15.49 33.95
C SER A 422 29.06 -15.42 35.37
N PRO A 423 27.87 -15.89 35.67
CA PRO A 423 27.42 -16.09 37.04
C PRO A 423 28.11 -17.31 37.64
N ALA A 424 28.80 -17.10 38.74
CA ALA A 424 29.35 -18.16 39.57
C ALA A 424 28.25 -18.77 40.45
N SER A 425 28.30 -20.10 40.54
CA SER A 425 27.71 -21.05 41.51
C SER A 425 26.21 -20.97 41.80
#